data_19dcc343facc126ab94a91298eb5e14c
#
_entry.id   19dcc343facc126ab94a91298eb5e14c
#
_cell.length_a   1.000
_cell.length_b   1.000
_cell.length_c   1.000
_cell.angle_alpha   90.00
_cell.angle_beta   90.00
_cell.angle_gamma   90.00
#
_symmetry.space_group_name_H-M   'P 1'
#
loop_
_entity.id
_entity.type
_entity.pdbx_description
1 polymer ?
#
loop_
_entity_poly.entity_id
_entity_poly.type
_entity_poly.pdbx_seq_one_letter_code
_entity_poly.pdbx_strand_id
1 'polypeptide(L)'
;MVEKTVIGLMSGTSLDGLDLCCVTFRYNNGNWEYDILKAEDEAYPEEIKQKLANAQNMSALEYALFNSDYGIYLGQRVKAFIDRNGLKPDLIASHGHTIFHQPGIRFTAQIGSGAGIAAETEVDCVCDFRTTDVALHGQGAPLVPIGDRALFAAYDYCLNMGGFSNISFDSGEYRSAYDISPVNYVMNHYTRSIGLEYDKDGEMARSGKVCEELLDRLNGLEFYSQKGPKSLGREWVENEVIPLIDSYEISIEDKLCTFCEHVAVQI
;
A
#
# COMPACT_ATOMS: atom_id res chain seq x y z
N MET A 1 14.06 28.81 0.89
CA MET A 1 12.81 28.01 0.93
C MET A 1 12.53 27.49 -0.47
N VAL A 2 12.33 26.21 -0.62
CA VAL A 2 11.89 25.57 -1.88
C VAL A 2 10.44 25.16 -1.68
N GLU A 3 9.58 25.53 -2.63
CA GLU A 3 8.17 25.13 -2.63
C GLU A 3 7.86 24.41 -3.94
N LYS A 4 7.14 23.29 -3.87
CA LYS A 4 6.72 22.50 -5.02
C LYS A 4 5.34 21.91 -4.79
N THR A 5 4.48 22.06 -5.79
CA THR A 5 3.19 21.39 -5.83
C THR A 5 3.31 20.10 -6.62
N VAL A 6 2.99 18.98 -6.00
CA VAL A 6 3.18 17.64 -6.57
C VAL A 6 1.86 16.88 -6.55
N ILE A 7 1.56 16.16 -7.63
CA ILE A 7 0.48 15.17 -7.62
C ILE A 7 1.09 13.79 -7.44
N GLY A 8 0.72 13.13 -6.35
CA GLY A 8 1.03 11.73 -6.09
C GLY A 8 -0.05 10.80 -6.65
N LEU A 9 0.39 9.72 -7.29
CA LEU A 9 -0.49 8.64 -7.75
C LEU A 9 -0.12 7.34 -7.06
N MET A 10 -1.14 6.66 -6.53
CA MET A 10 -0.99 5.32 -5.99
C MET A 10 -2.02 4.37 -6.61
N SER A 11 -1.53 3.24 -7.12
CA SER A 11 -2.31 2.11 -7.61
C SER A 11 -1.95 0.89 -6.77
N GLY A 12 -2.81 0.56 -5.82
CA GLY A 12 -2.60 -0.55 -4.89
C GLY A 12 -2.93 -1.91 -5.51
N THR A 13 -2.32 -2.98 -4.97
CA THR A 13 -2.61 -4.37 -5.38
C THR A 13 -3.99 -4.84 -4.92
N SER A 14 -4.72 -4.07 -4.15
CA SER A 14 -6.13 -4.27 -3.79
C SER A 14 -7.07 -4.17 -5.00
N LEU A 15 -6.63 -3.51 -6.08
CA LEU A 15 -7.40 -3.31 -7.32
C LEU A 15 -8.72 -2.53 -7.11
N ASP A 16 -8.83 -1.76 -6.07
CA ASP A 16 -10.00 -0.94 -5.73
C ASP A 16 -10.04 0.36 -6.54
N GLY A 17 -8.90 0.96 -6.83
CA GLY A 17 -8.86 2.21 -7.60
C GLY A 17 -7.48 2.86 -7.68
N LEU A 18 -7.50 4.07 -8.19
CA LEU A 18 -6.37 4.97 -8.29
C LEU A 18 -6.55 6.11 -7.28
N ASP A 19 -5.61 6.21 -6.34
CA ASP A 19 -5.55 7.34 -5.41
C ASP A 19 -4.77 8.49 -6.04
N LEU A 20 -5.34 9.69 -5.99
CA LEU A 20 -4.79 10.94 -6.49
C LEU A 20 -4.70 11.96 -5.35
N CYS A 21 -3.52 12.50 -5.11
CA CYS A 21 -3.34 13.51 -4.06
C CYS A 21 -2.44 14.64 -4.54
N CYS A 22 -2.96 15.86 -4.55
CA CYS A 22 -2.20 17.08 -4.85
C CYS A 22 -1.75 17.73 -3.55
N VAL A 23 -0.44 17.89 -3.39
CA VAL A 23 0.19 18.40 -2.16
C VAL A 23 1.19 19.48 -2.50
N THR A 24 1.18 20.59 -1.76
CA THR A 24 2.27 21.56 -1.78
C THR A 24 3.26 21.21 -0.67
N PHE A 25 4.49 20.93 -1.05
CA PHE A 25 5.60 20.71 -0.12
C PHE A 25 6.47 21.96 -0.03
N ARG A 26 6.87 22.29 1.19
CA ARG A 26 7.84 23.36 1.48
C ARG A 26 9.02 22.79 2.23
N TYR A 27 10.22 23.14 1.77
CA TYR A 27 11.47 22.77 2.43
C TYR A 27 12.24 24.02 2.85
N ASN A 28 12.53 24.10 4.14
CA ASN A 28 13.28 25.21 4.70
C ASN A 28 14.22 24.74 5.81
N ASN A 29 15.55 24.90 5.60
CA ASN A 29 16.58 24.58 6.60
C ASN A 29 16.46 23.19 7.26
N GLY A 30 16.18 22.16 6.47
CA GLY A 30 16.06 20.80 6.97
C GLY A 30 14.64 20.38 7.37
N ASN A 31 13.71 21.31 7.46
CA ASN A 31 12.34 21.05 7.85
C ASN A 31 11.42 20.97 6.62
N TRP A 32 10.56 19.98 6.62
CA TRP A 32 9.49 19.81 5.63
C TRP A 32 8.15 20.22 6.22
N GLU A 33 7.39 20.93 5.42
CA GLU A 33 5.97 21.24 5.67
C GLU A 33 5.18 20.83 4.45
N TYR A 34 3.89 20.53 4.63
CA TYR A 34 3.01 20.18 3.53
C TYR A 34 1.58 20.65 3.74
N ASP A 35 0.90 20.94 2.63
CA ASP A 35 -0.54 21.20 2.60
C ASP A 35 -1.17 20.32 1.52
N ILE A 36 -2.14 19.50 1.91
CA ILE A 36 -2.95 18.72 0.97
C ILE A 36 -3.97 19.67 0.36
N LEU A 37 -3.82 19.92 -0.94
CA LEU A 37 -4.73 20.80 -1.67
C LEU A 37 -6.00 20.06 -2.10
N LYS A 38 -5.84 18.79 -2.52
CA LYS A 38 -6.94 17.96 -3.01
C LYS A 38 -6.55 16.48 -2.96
N ALA A 39 -7.47 15.62 -2.57
CA ALA A 39 -7.33 14.18 -2.68
C ALA A 39 -8.63 13.57 -3.24
N GLU A 40 -8.50 12.56 -4.08
CA GLU A 40 -9.61 11.83 -4.70
C GLU A 40 -9.21 10.37 -4.93
N ASP A 41 -10.19 9.48 -4.84
CA ASP A 41 -10.07 8.07 -5.24
C ASP A 41 -10.93 7.86 -6.49
N GLU A 42 -10.39 7.17 -7.49
CA GLU A 42 -11.10 6.82 -8.71
C GLU A 42 -11.15 5.30 -8.86
N ALA A 43 -12.34 4.71 -8.76
CA ALA A 43 -12.51 3.27 -9.01
C ALA A 43 -12.07 2.89 -10.43
N TYR A 44 -11.41 1.74 -10.58
CA TYR A 44 -11.05 1.25 -11.90
C TYR A 44 -12.27 0.76 -12.68
N PRO A 45 -12.35 1.09 -14.00
CA PRO A 45 -13.22 0.35 -14.91
C PRO A 45 -12.90 -1.14 -14.86
N GLU A 46 -13.91 -1.99 -14.99
CA GLU A 46 -13.75 -3.45 -14.88
C GLU A 46 -12.69 -4.00 -15.85
N GLU A 47 -12.60 -3.44 -17.07
CA GLU A 47 -11.59 -3.81 -18.06
C GLU A 47 -10.16 -3.58 -17.55
N ILE A 48 -9.89 -2.43 -16.93
CA ILE A 48 -8.57 -2.10 -16.36
C ILE A 48 -8.28 -3.03 -15.19
N LYS A 49 -9.24 -3.24 -14.30
CA LYS A 49 -9.12 -4.14 -13.15
C LYS A 49 -8.73 -5.55 -13.56
N GLN A 50 -9.42 -6.11 -14.56
CA GLN A 50 -9.12 -7.44 -15.09
C GLN A 50 -7.73 -7.53 -15.75
N LYS A 51 -7.33 -6.50 -16.51
CA LYS A 51 -5.99 -6.45 -17.11
C LYS A 51 -4.90 -6.38 -16.03
N LEU A 52 -5.06 -5.54 -15.00
CA LEU A 52 -4.11 -5.46 -13.88
C LEU A 52 -4.02 -6.80 -13.13
N ALA A 53 -5.14 -7.43 -12.81
CA ALA A 53 -5.19 -8.72 -12.13
C ALA A 53 -4.49 -9.85 -12.91
N ASN A 54 -4.53 -9.79 -14.26
CA ASN A 54 -3.94 -10.82 -15.12
C ASN A 54 -2.55 -10.45 -15.68
N ALA A 55 -2.01 -9.29 -15.34
CA ALA A 55 -0.80 -8.77 -15.99
C ALA A 55 0.43 -9.68 -15.81
N GLN A 56 0.51 -10.41 -14.71
CA GLN A 56 1.61 -11.38 -14.46
C GLN A 56 1.62 -12.57 -15.45
N ASN A 57 0.51 -12.85 -16.12
CA ASN A 57 0.35 -13.96 -17.07
C ASN A 57 0.47 -13.51 -18.53
N MET A 58 0.68 -12.24 -18.80
CA MET A 58 0.81 -11.68 -20.14
C MET A 58 2.13 -12.12 -20.80
N SER A 59 2.12 -12.27 -22.12
CA SER A 59 3.36 -12.37 -22.88
C SER A 59 4.21 -11.10 -22.74
N ALA A 60 5.51 -11.18 -23.01
CA ALA A 60 6.41 -10.02 -22.89
C ALA A 60 5.94 -8.81 -23.73
N LEU A 61 5.40 -9.05 -24.92
CA LEU A 61 4.87 -7.97 -25.78
C LEU A 61 3.60 -7.36 -25.20
N GLU A 62 2.64 -8.19 -24.78
CA GLU A 62 1.40 -7.71 -24.16
C GLU A 62 1.68 -6.91 -22.90
N TYR A 63 2.59 -7.39 -22.04
CA TYR A 63 3.03 -6.69 -20.84
C TYR A 63 3.64 -5.31 -21.16
N ALA A 64 4.54 -5.24 -22.16
CA ALA A 64 5.19 -3.99 -22.57
C ALA A 64 4.16 -3.00 -23.15
N LEU A 65 3.23 -3.47 -23.99
CA LEU A 65 2.13 -2.65 -24.52
C LEU A 65 1.22 -2.17 -23.39
N PHE A 66 0.83 -3.06 -22.49
CA PHE A 66 -0.04 -2.69 -21.37
C PHE A 66 0.63 -1.69 -20.42
N ASN A 67 1.95 -1.80 -20.17
CA ASN A 67 2.69 -0.78 -19.41
C ASN A 67 2.58 0.61 -20.05
N SER A 68 2.66 0.70 -21.38
CA SER A 68 2.49 1.96 -22.11
C SER A 68 1.05 2.47 -22.05
N ASP A 69 0.07 1.62 -22.38
CA ASP A 69 -1.35 1.96 -22.39
C ASP A 69 -1.83 2.38 -20.99
N TYR A 70 -1.36 1.68 -19.96
CA TYR A 70 -1.70 2.02 -18.58
C TYR A 70 -1.09 3.36 -18.15
N GLY A 71 0.13 3.67 -18.63
CA GLY A 71 0.72 5.00 -18.42
C GLY A 71 -0.10 6.13 -19.05
N ILE A 72 -0.60 5.93 -20.28
CA ILE A 72 -1.52 6.87 -20.96
C ILE A 72 -2.83 7.00 -20.17
N TYR A 73 -3.42 5.87 -19.74
CA TYR A 73 -4.63 5.88 -18.90
C TYR A 73 -4.43 6.69 -17.63
N LEU A 74 -3.32 6.45 -16.88
CA LEU A 74 -3.00 7.22 -15.68
C LEU A 74 -2.86 8.71 -16.00
N GLY A 75 -2.15 9.06 -17.08
CA GLY A 75 -1.99 10.45 -17.55
C GLY A 75 -3.32 11.13 -17.80
N GLN A 76 -4.27 10.46 -18.47
CA GLN A 76 -5.61 10.96 -18.72
C GLN A 76 -6.41 11.20 -17.43
N ARG A 77 -6.27 10.30 -16.42
CA ARG A 77 -6.91 10.49 -15.10
C ARG A 77 -6.33 11.69 -14.37
N VAL A 78 -4.98 11.81 -14.35
CA VAL A 78 -4.31 12.97 -13.75
C VAL A 78 -4.70 14.27 -14.44
N LYS A 79 -4.72 14.28 -15.78
CA LYS A 79 -5.14 15.49 -16.51
C LYS A 79 -6.57 15.89 -16.18
N ALA A 80 -7.49 14.95 -16.14
CA ALA A 80 -8.86 15.21 -15.73
C ALA A 80 -8.94 15.73 -14.27
N PHE A 81 -8.12 15.19 -13.36
CA PHE A 81 -8.01 15.66 -11.97
C PHE A 81 -7.49 17.11 -11.91
N ILE A 82 -6.44 17.43 -12.69
CA ILE A 82 -5.88 18.78 -12.81
C ILE A 82 -6.95 19.76 -13.31
N ASP A 83 -7.61 19.42 -14.42
CA ASP A 83 -8.54 20.31 -15.12
C ASP A 83 -9.79 20.60 -14.26
N ARG A 84 -10.40 19.57 -13.64
CA ARG A 84 -11.62 19.75 -12.82
C ARG A 84 -11.38 20.50 -11.51
N ASN A 85 -10.14 20.44 -10.98
CA ASN A 85 -9.80 21.11 -9.73
C ASN A 85 -8.98 22.40 -9.91
N GLY A 86 -8.66 22.78 -11.15
CA GLY A 86 -7.88 23.99 -11.46
C GLY A 86 -6.46 23.97 -10.90
N LEU A 87 -5.84 22.79 -10.80
CA LEU A 87 -4.53 22.59 -10.20
C LEU A 87 -3.40 23.00 -11.14
N LYS A 88 -2.25 23.34 -10.57
CA LYS A 88 -1.03 23.68 -11.31
C LYS A 88 0.16 22.97 -10.68
N PRO A 89 0.32 21.67 -10.91
CA PRO A 89 1.43 20.92 -10.34
C PRO A 89 2.76 21.26 -11.04
N ASP A 90 3.83 21.27 -10.27
CA ASP A 90 5.22 21.36 -10.79
C ASP A 90 5.74 19.97 -11.20
N LEU A 91 5.17 18.88 -10.61
CA LEU A 91 5.68 17.52 -10.75
C LEU A 91 4.56 16.52 -10.50
N ILE A 92 4.66 15.38 -11.16
CA ILE A 92 3.86 14.19 -10.88
C ILE A 92 4.78 13.10 -10.32
N ALA A 93 4.33 12.40 -9.27
CA ALA A 93 5.03 11.28 -8.67
C ALA A 93 4.14 10.03 -8.77
N SER A 94 4.51 9.07 -9.61
CA SER A 94 3.71 7.87 -9.86
C SER A 94 4.38 6.62 -9.31
N HIS A 95 3.70 5.93 -8.40
CA HIS A 95 4.15 4.61 -7.93
C HIS A 95 3.99 3.54 -9.03
N GLY A 96 3.03 3.71 -9.94
CA GLY A 96 2.59 2.67 -10.85
C GLY A 96 1.85 1.55 -10.12
N HIS A 97 1.61 0.42 -10.81
CA HIS A 97 0.99 -0.77 -10.25
C HIS A 97 1.98 -1.92 -10.20
N THR A 98 2.19 -2.49 -9.01
CA THR A 98 3.16 -3.58 -8.82
C THR A 98 2.62 -4.89 -9.40
N ILE A 99 3.34 -5.43 -10.39
CA ILE A 99 3.06 -6.75 -10.98
C ILE A 99 4.02 -7.79 -10.43
N PHE A 100 5.31 -7.46 -10.33
CA PHE A 100 6.33 -8.35 -9.80
C PHE A 100 7.11 -7.67 -8.69
N HIS A 101 7.37 -8.40 -7.61
CA HIS A 101 8.25 -7.95 -6.55
C HIS A 101 9.04 -9.13 -5.99
N GLN A 102 10.24 -9.33 -6.51
CA GLN A 102 11.13 -10.46 -6.22
C GLN A 102 12.56 -9.97 -5.89
N PRO A 103 12.74 -9.21 -4.79
CA PRO A 103 14.02 -8.61 -4.44
C PRO A 103 15.14 -9.64 -4.24
N GLY A 104 14.81 -10.88 -3.85
CA GLY A 104 15.77 -11.97 -3.70
C GLY A 104 16.51 -12.33 -5.01
N ILE A 105 15.91 -12.08 -6.16
CA ILE A 105 16.55 -12.21 -7.49
C ILE A 105 16.81 -10.86 -8.15
N ARG A 106 16.78 -9.77 -7.39
CA ARG A 106 17.01 -8.38 -7.81
C ARG A 106 16.02 -7.89 -8.86
N PHE A 107 14.76 -8.29 -8.72
CA PHE A 107 13.74 -7.92 -9.69
C PHE A 107 12.51 -7.33 -9.00
N THR A 108 12.05 -6.21 -9.53
CA THR A 108 10.73 -5.62 -9.23
C THR A 108 10.22 -4.93 -10.48
N ALA A 109 8.91 -4.91 -10.68
CA ALA A 109 8.31 -4.22 -11.81
C ALA A 109 6.95 -3.63 -11.43
N GLN A 110 6.87 -2.31 -11.59
CA GLN A 110 5.66 -1.53 -11.49
C GLN A 110 5.32 -1.01 -12.89
N ILE A 111 4.11 -1.28 -13.38
CA ILE A 111 3.63 -0.79 -14.68
C ILE A 111 2.95 0.59 -14.54
N GLY A 112 2.86 1.29 -15.65
CA GLY A 112 2.34 2.66 -15.74
C GLY A 112 3.46 3.61 -16.14
N SER A 113 3.79 3.60 -17.45
CA SER A 113 4.88 4.40 -18.03
C SER A 113 4.77 5.87 -17.64
N GLY A 114 5.80 6.40 -16.94
CA GLY A 114 5.90 7.83 -16.64
C GLY A 114 5.96 8.71 -17.88
N ALA A 115 6.49 8.20 -18.98
CA ALA A 115 6.48 8.90 -20.26
C ALA A 115 5.05 9.11 -20.79
N GLY A 116 4.16 8.10 -20.64
CA GLY A 116 2.74 8.24 -20.99
C GLY A 116 2.03 9.28 -20.12
N ILE A 117 2.31 9.27 -18.81
CA ILE A 117 1.77 10.28 -17.89
C ILE A 117 2.22 11.69 -18.27
N ALA A 118 3.52 11.88 -18.51
CA ALA A 118 4.07 13.19 -18.88
C ALA A 118 3.55 13.68 -20.23
N ALA A 119 3.37 12.80 -21.21
CA ALA A 119 2.85 13.15 -22.52
C ALA A 119 1.39 13.67 -22.46
N GLU A 120 0.55 13.03 -21.63
CA GLU A 120 -0.86 13.42 -21.49
C GLU A 120 -1.05 14.71 -20.66
N THR A 121 -0.18 14.92 -19.68
CA THR A 121 -0.32 16.03 -18.72
C THR A 121 0.53 17.25 -19.02
N GLU A 122 1.56 17.12 -19.86
CA GLU A 122 2.61 18.13 -20.10
C GLU A 122 3.37 18.53 -18.81
N VAL A 123 3.39 17.64 -17.79
CA VAL A 123 4.08 17.83 -16.52
C VAL A 123 5.13 16.71 -16.36
N ASP A 124 6.31 17.07 -15.86
CA ASP A 124 7.34 16.08 -15.55
C ASP A 124 6.84 15.00 -14.60
N CYS A 125 7.16 13.74 -14.88
CA CYS A 125 6.75 12.60 -14.07
C CYS A 125 7.96 11.84 -13.52
N VAL A 126 8.02 11.72 -12.19
CA VAL A 126 8.96 10.82 -11.49
C VAL A 126 8.23 9.52 -11.18
N CYS A 127 8.86 8.40 -11.53
CA CYS A 127 8.31 7.06 -11.34
C CYS A 127 9.44 6.07 -11.04
N ASP A 128 9.10 4.78 -10.87
CA ASP A 128 10.07 3.70 -10.62
C ASP A 128 10.89 3.90 -9.33
N PHE A 129 10.21 4.02 -8.20
CA PHE A 129 10.83 4.27 -6.90
C PHE A 129 11.56 3.06 -6.28
N ARG A 130 11.39 1.85 -6.85
CA ARG A 130 11.83 0.60 -6.23
C ARG A 130 13.04 -0.04 -6.90
N THR A 131 13.16 0.09 -8.22
CA THR A 131 14.13 -0.65 -9.02
C THR A 131 15.58 -0.35 -8.62
N THR A 132 15.92 0.90 -8.34
CA THR A 132 17.29 1.28 -7.94
C THR A 132 17.69 0.63 -6.61
N ASP A 133 16.81 0.65 -5.60
CA ASP A 133 17.08 0.02 -4.30
C ASP A 133 17.24 -1.50 -4.44
N VAL A 134 16.35 -2.14 -5.19
CA VAL A 134 16.43 -3.59 -5.48
C VAL A 134 17.72 -3.95 -6.25
N ALA A 135 18.13 -3.12 -7.21
CA ALA A 135 19.39 -3.31 -7.94
C ALA A 135 20.63 -3.20 -7.03
N LEU A 136 20.55 -2.34 -6.01
CA LEU A 136 21.58 -2.15 -4.98
C LEU A 136 21.48 -3.18 -3.83
N HIS A 137 20.73 -4.26 -4.00
CA HIS A 137 20.49 -5.33 -3.02
C HIS A 137 19.58 -4.94 -1.84
N GLY A 138 18.86 -3.82 -1.95
CA GLY A 138 17.78 -3.46 -1.05
C GLY A 138 16.51 -4.25 -1.32
N GLN A 139 15.52 -4.06 -0.48
CA GLN A 139 14.21 -4.72 -0.60
C GLN A 139 13.25 -3.95 -1.54
N GLY A 140 13.54 -2.68 -1.87
CA GLY A 140 12.62 -1.83 -2.62
C GLY A 140 11.33 -1.51 -1.87
N ALA A 141 11.22 -1.90 -0.61
CA ALA A 141 10.06 -1.73 0.27
C ALA A 141 10.52 -1.76 1.74
N PRO A 142 9.80 -1.07 2.66
CA PRO A 142 8.74 -0.10 2.39
C PRO A 142 9.28 1.25 1.85
N LEU A 143 8.44 2.03 1.15
CA LEU A 143 8.79 3.39 0.67
C LEU A 143 8.40 4.48 1.67
N VAL A 144 7.35 4.26 2.45
CA VAL A 144 6.75 5.24 3.37
C VAL A 144 7.71 5.79 4.42
N PRO A 145 8.67 5.02 4.98
CA PRO A 145 9.55 5.49 6.06
C PRO A 145 10.36 6.76 5.76
N ILE A 146 10.70 7.02 4.50
CA ILE A 146 11.37 8.28 4.12
C ILE A 146 10.42 9.47 4.27
N GLY A 147 9.15 9.29 3.92
CA GLY A 147 8.08 10.26 4.14
C GLY A 147 7.81 10.48 5.62
N ASP A 148 7.73 9.40 6.39
CA ASP A 148 7.55 9.46 7.84
C ASP A 148 8.65 10.28 8.51
N ARG A 149 9.91 10.01 8.15
CA ARG A 149 11.06 10.75 8.67
C ARG A 149 11.04 12.22 8.27
N ALA A 150 10.62 12.54 7.05
CA ALA A 150 10.61 13.90 6.55
C ALA A 150 9.45 14.73 7.11
N LEU A 151 8.25 14.14 7.19
CA LEU A 151 6.99 14.85 7.47
C LEU A 151 6.51 14.70 8.91
N PHE A 152 6.88 13.60 9.58
CA PHE A 152 6.42 13.25 10.91
C PHE A 152 7.57 13.13 11.94
N ALA A 153 8.67 13.86 11.74
CA ALA A 153 9.84 13.83 12.62
C ALA A 153 9.54 14.22 14.09
N ALA A 154 8.39 14.83 14.37
CA ALA A 154 7.95 15.15 15.72
C ALA A 154 7.41 13.93 16.51
N TYR A 155 7.20 12.78 15.85
CA TYR A 155 6.69 11.56 16.46
C TYR A 155 7.79 10.51 16.56
N ASP A 156 7.84 9.82 17.69
CA ASP A 156 8.82 8.75 17.92
C ASP A 156 8.53 7.53 17.03
N TYR A 157 7.25 7.24 16.78
CA TYR A 157 6.77 6.12 15.98
C TYR A 157 5.72 6.55 14.97
N CYS A 158 5.81 6.02 13.76
CA CYS A 158 4.77 6.14 12.74
C CYS A 158 4.19 4.74 12.48
N LEU A 159 2.91 4.55 12.82
CA LEU A 159 2.17 3.32 12.61
C LEU A 159 1.23 3.49 11.41
N ASN A 160 1.35 2.63 10.44
CA ASN A 160 0.41 2.52 9.32
C ASN A 160 -0.41 1.24 9.46
N MET A 161 -1.74 1.36 9.27
CA MET A 161 -2.69 0.25 9.36
C MET A 161 -3.54 0.22 8.09
N GLY A 162 -3.17 -0.61 7.14
CA GLY A 162 -3.88 -0.85 5.89
C GLY A 162 -4.31 -2.32 5.77
N GLY A 163 -4.03 -2.94 4.65
CA GLY A 163 -4.16 -4.40 4.51
C GLY A 163 -3.26 -5.14 5.49
N PHE A 164 -2.06 -4.60 5.67
CA PHE A 164 -1.06 -4.99 6.69
C PHE A 164 -0.74 -3.76 7.54
N SER A 165 -0.34 -3.99 8.80
CA SER A 165 0.21 -2.94 9.64
C SER A 165 1.74 -2.97 9.59
N ASN A 166 2.34 -1.79 9.56
CA ASN A 166 3.79 -1.61 9.66
C ASN A 166 4.11 -0.40 10.53
N ILE A 167 5.29 -0.42 11.10
CA ILE A 167 5.79 0.65 11.96
C ILE A 167 7.12 1.16 11.41
N SER A 168 7.38 2.45 11.57
CA SER A 168 8.69 3.03 11.34
C SER A 168 9.08 3.97 12.47
N PHE A 169 10.36 3.99 12.82
CA PHE A 169 10.92 4.81 13.89
C PHE A 169 12.42 5.02 13.71
N ASP A 170 12.97 6.08 14.31
CA ASP A 170 14.40 6.32 14.26
C ASP A 170 15.12 5.47 15.33
N SER A 171 16.16 4.76 14.89
CA SER A 171 17.05 3.96 15.74
C SER A 171 18.48 4.44 15.54
N GLY A 172 18.91 5.41 16.35
CA GLY A 172 20.18 6.08 16.19
C GLY A 172 20.21 6.91 14.89
N GLU A 173 21.16 6.62 14.01
CA GLU A 173 21.29 7.31 12.71
C GLU A 173 20.40 6.75 11.61
N TYR A 174 19.77 5.59 11.83
CA TYR A 174 18.97 4.85 10.86
C TYR A 174 17.49 4.96 11.15
N ARG A 175 16.68 4.96 10.09
CA ARG A 175 15.23 4.71 10.18
C ARG A 175 14.99 3.22 10.06
N SER A 176 14.40 2.62 11.08
CA SER A 176 13.95 1.23 11.07
C SER A 176 12.49 1.15 10.67
N ALA A 177 12.13 0.13 9.90
CA ALA A 177 10.75 -0.15 9.55
C ALA A 177 10.55 -1.66 9.38
N TYR A 178 9.37 -2.17 9.78
CA TYR A 178 8.99 -3.57 9.60
C TYR A 178 7.48 -3.76 9.68
N ASP A 179 7.01 -4.87 9.10
CA ASP A 179 5.60 -5.26 9.19
C ASP A 179 5.31 -5.91 10.54
N ILE A 180 4.16 -5.55 11.13
CA ILE A 180 3.73 -6.03 12.43
C ILE A 180 2.76 -7.21 12.26
N SER A 181 1.64 -7.00 11.56
CA SER A 181 0.55 -7.97 11.43
C SER A 181 -0.25 -7.72 10.16
N PRO A 182 -0.87 -8.74 9.54
CA PRO A 182 -1.98 -8.48 8.63
C PRO A 182 -3.13 -7.85 9.42
N VAL A 183 -3.92 -7.01 8.75
CA VAL A 183 -5.06 -6.29 9.35
C VAL A 183 -6.27 -6.44 8.44
N ASN A 184 -6.57 -5.43 7.61
CA ASN A 184 -7.75 -5.45 6.75
C ASN A 184 -7.74 -6.58 5.72
N TYR A 185 -6.56 -7.08 5.34
CA TYR A 185 -6.47 -8.21 4.43
C TYR A 185 -7.22 -9.45 4.96
N VAL A 186 -7.04 -9.77 6.23
CA VAL A 186 -7.73 -10.89 6.90
C VAL A 186 -9.17 -10.52 7.23
N MET A 187 -9.41 -9.35 7.80
CA MET A 187 -10.76 -8.93 8.18
C MET A 187 -11.69 -8.87 6.97
N ASN A 188 -11.22 -8.27 5.86
CA ASN A 188 -12.00 -8.17 4.63
C ASN A 188 -12.18 -9.53 3.92
N HIS A 189 -11.28 -10.49 4.13
CA HIS A 189 -11.50 -11.87 3.66
C HIS A 189 -12.79 -12.45 4.25
N TYR A 190 -12.99 -12.30 5.56
CA TYR A 190 -14.18 -12.83 6.24
C TYR A 190 -15.44 -12.05 5.92
N THR A 191 -15.40 -10.72 5.87
CA THR A 191 -16.58 -9.93 5.52
C THR A 191 -17.03 -10.15 4.08
N ARG A 192 -16.09 -10.34 3.15
CA ARG A 192 -16.41 -10.66 1.74
C ARG A 192 -17.08 -12.03 1.59
N SER A 193 -16.78 -12.99 2.45
CA SER A 193 -17.44 -14.30 2.43
C SER A 193 -18.95 -14.23 2.68
N ILE A 194 -19.42 -13.13 3.28
CA ILE A 194 -20.85 -12.85 3.53
C ILE A 194 -21.39 -11.68 2.70
N GLY A 195 -20.65 -11.25 1.66
CA GLY A 195 -21.10 -10.23 0.72
C GLY A 195 -20.89 -8.77 1.16
N LEU A 196 -20.08 -8.54 2.20
CA LEU A 196 -19.69 -7.19 2.64
C LEU A 196 -18.24 -6.91 2.22
N GLU A 197 -17.93 -5.68 1.82
CA GLU A 197 -16.57 -5.31 1.44
C GLU A 197 -15.63 -5.22 2.66
N TYR A 198 -16.13 -4.70 3.77
CA TYR A 198 -15.41 -4.55 5.04
C TYR A 198 -16.38 -4.47 6.23
N ASP A 199 -15.87 -4.59 7.44
CA ASP A 199 -16.62 -4.40 8.68
C ASP A 199 -16.71 -2.90 9.00
N LYS A 200 -17.87 -2.31 8.68
CA LYS A 200 -18.08 -0.87 8.87
C LYS A 200 -18.01 -0.50 10.35
N ASP A 201 -17.11 0.42 10.66
CA ASP A 201 -16.89 0.94 12.03
C ASP A 201 -16.56 -0.15 13.08
N GLY A 202 -16.17 -1.37 12.61
CA GLY A 202 -15.87 -2.51 13.48
C GLY A 202 -17.09 -3.06 14.22
N GLU A 203 -18.30 -2.88 13.69
CA GLU A 203 -19.55 -3.25 14.37
C GLU A 203 -19.67 -4.78 14.52
N MET A 204 -19.26 -5.55 13.51
CA MET A 204 -19.28 -7.00 13.59
C MET A 204 -18.26 -7.52 14.60
N ALA A 205 -17.00 -7.08 14.51
CA ALA A 205 -15.97 -7.45 15.46
C ALA A 205 -16.37 -7.12 16.90
N ARG A 206 -16.99 -5.95 17.11
CA ARG A 206 -17.48 -5.52 18.46
C ARG A 206 -18.60 -6.38 18.98
N SER A 207 -19.40 -6.99 18.13
CA SER A 207 -20.52 -7.87 18.52
C SER A 207 -20.05 -9.29 18.84
N GLY A 208 -18.85 -9.69 18.38
CA GLY A 208 -18.25 -11.00 18.61
C GLY A 208 -17.62 -11.14 19.99
N LYS A 209 -17.10 -12.34 20.23
CA LYS A 209 -16.35 -12.72 21.44
C LYS A 209 -14.99 -13.25 21.07
N VAL A 210 -14.00 -12.91 21.86
CA VAL A 210 -12.66 -13.45 21.71
C VAL A 210 -12.64 -14.95 21.98
N CYS A 211 -12.09 -15.72 21.05
CA CYS A 211 -11.75 -17.13 21.24
C CYS A 211 -10.30 -17.21 21.73
N GLU A 212 -10.10 -17.36 23.03
CA GLU A 212 -8.79 -17.32 23.68
C GLU A 212 -7.82 -18.35 23.08
N GLU A 213 -8.27 -19.57 22.80
CA GLU A 213 -7.44 -20.61 22.19
C GLU A 213 -6.94 -20.22 20.80
N LEU A 214 -7.79 -19.62 19.98
CA LEU A 214 -7.40 -19.11 18.65
C LEU A 214 -6.45 -17.92 18.80
N LEU A 215 -6.71 -17.01 19.75
CA LEU A 215 -5.85 -15.86 20.03
C LEU A 215 -4.43 -16.31 20.41
N ASP A 216 -4.31 -17.28 21.31
CA ASP A 216 -3.03 -17.83 21.74
C ASP A 216 -2.25 -18.45 20.58
N ARG A 217 -2.94 -19.20 19.72
CA ARG A 217 -2.32 -19.80 18.53
C ARG A 217 -1.88 -18.78 17.50
N LEU A 218 -2.68 -17.74 17.25
CA LEU A 218 -2.32 -16.63 16.36
C LEU A 218 -1.08 -15.90 16.90
N ASN A 219 -1.06 -15.59 18.18
CA ASN A 219 0.09 -14.94 18.83
C ASN A 219 1.35 -15.82 18.85
N GLY A 220 1.19 -17.14 18.79
CA GLY A 220 2.26 -18.12 18.75
C GLY A 220 2.86 -18.41 17.37
N LEU A 221 2.38 -17.79 16.29
CA LEU A 221 2.93 -17.99 14.95
C LEU A 221 4.40 -17.51 14.87
N GLU A 222 5.24 -18.27 14.18
CA GLU A 222 6.69 -18.06 14.14
C GLU A 222 7.09 -16.64 13.72
N PHE A 223 6.35 -16.04 12.82
CA PHE A 223 6.60 -14.66 12.37
C PHE A 223 6.71 -13.67 13.54
N TYR A 224 5.87 -13.79 14.55
CA TYR A 224 5.83 -12.85 15.68
C TYR A 224 7.02 -12.98 16.63
N SER A 225 7.69 -14.13 16.64
CA SER A 225 8.92 -14.34 17.40
C SER A 225 10.19 -13.80 16.73
N GLN A 226 10.12 -13.46 15.44
CA GLN A 226 11.26 -12.97 14.67
C GLN A 226 11.67 -11.57 15.13
N LYS A 227 12.97 -11.35 15.30
CA LYS A 227 13.57 -10.05 15.65
C LYS A 227 14.12 -9.35 14.43
N GLY A 228 14.07 -8.02 14.47
CA GLY A 228 14.62 -7.15 13.42
C GLY A 228 13.65 -6.86 12.28
N PRO A 229 14.14 -6.23 11.21
CA PRO A 229 13.32 -5.94 10.06
C PRO A 229 12.73 -7.21 9.46
N LYS A 230 11.41 -7.23 9.32
CA LYS A 230 10.65 -8.37 8.79
C LYS A 230 9.49 -7.85 7.94
N SER A 231 9.06 -8.63 6.96
CA SER A 231 7.96 -8.27 6.07
C SER A 231 6.98 -9.41 5.92
N LEU A 232 5.73 -9.07 5.64
CA LEU A 232 4.62 -9.98 5.40
C LEU A 232 4.22 -9.95 3.93
N GLY A 233 3.88 -11.13 3.39
CA GLY A 233 3.29 -11.30 2.09
C GLY A 233 1.89 -11.91 2.19
N ARG A 234 1.12 -11.76 1.11
CA ARG A 234 -0.21 -12.40 0.98
C ARG A 234 -0.12 -13.92 1.15
N GLU A 235 0.92 -14.51 0.59
CA GLU A 235 1.16 -15.96 0.60
C GLU A 235 1.25 -16.51 2.03
N TRP A 236 1.93 -15.77 2.93
CA TRP A 236 2.00 -16.18 4.33
C TRP A 236 0.64 -16.13 5.01
N VAL A 237 -0.17 -15.10 4.74
CA VAL A 237 -1.51 -14.97 5.31
C VAL A 237 -2.42 -16.10 4.82
N GLU A 238 -2.37 -16.38 3.50
CA GLU A 238 -3.18 -17.42 2.87
C GLU A 238 -2.78 -18.84 3.28
N ASN A 239 -1.52 -19.07 3.62
CA ASN A 239 -1.02 -20.39 4.00
C ASN A 239 -1.03 -20.64 5.51
N GLU A 240 -0.86 -19.61 6.35
CA GLU A 240 -0.70 -19.77 7.80
C GLU A 240 -1.87 -19.20 8.61
N VAL A 241 -2.31 -17.95 8.29
CA VAL A 241 -3.27 -17.23 9.14
C VAL A 241 -4.71 -17.67 8.85
N ILE A 242 -5.13 -17.61 7.58
CA ILE A 242 -6.50 -17.94 7.20
C ILE A 242 -6.83 -19.41 7.53
N PRO A 243 -6.00 -20.41 7.17
CA PRO A 243 -6.28 -21.80 7.53
C PRO A 243 -6.33 -22.06 9.03
N LEU A 244 -5.49 -21.34 9.81
CA LEU A 244 -5.54 -21.41 11.27
C LEU A 244 -6.88 -20.91 11.81
N ILE A 245 -7.35 -19.74 11.37
CA ILE A 245 -8.65 -19.19 11.80
C ILE A 245 -9.80 -20.11 11.35
N ASP A 246 -9.73 -20.66 10.13
CA ASP A 246 -10.77 -21.53 9.58
C ASP A 246 -10.82 -22.91 10.22
N SER A 247 -9.77 -23.31 10.96
CA SER A 247 -9.79 -24.55 11.76
C SER A 247 -10.71 -24.45 12.98
N TYR A 248 -11.26 -23.26 13.28
CA TYR A 248 -12.18 -23.03 14.41
C TYR A 248 -13.60 -22.82 13.88
N GLU A 249 -14.54 -23.64 14.35
CA GLU A 249 -15.98 -23.53 14.03
C GLU A 249 -16.65 -22.47 14.91
N ILE A 250 -16.31 -21.20 14.71
CA ILE A 250 -16.87 -20.04 15.41
C ILE A 250 -17.51 -19.07 14.41
N SER A 251 -18.35 -18.16 14.89
CA SER A 251 -19.02 -17.17 14.05
C SER A 251 -18.00 -16.22 13.38
N ILE A 252 -18.41 -15.55 12.30
CA ILE A 252 -17.56 -14.55 11.65
C ILE A 252 -17.28 -13.39 12.58
N GLU A 253 -18.25 -12.99 13.37
CA GLU A 253 -18.11 -11.95 14.39
C GLU A 253 -17.03 -12.32 15.42
N ASP A 254 -17.02 -13.58 15.89
CA ASP A 254 -16.02 -14.07 16.83
C ASP A 254 -14.63 -14.16 16.19
N LYS A 255 -14.54 -14.59 14.90
CA LYS A 255 -13.30 -14.56 14.13
C LYS A 255 -12.73 -13.14 14.03
N LEU A 256 -13.58 -12.18 13.66
CA LEU A 256 -13.21 -10.77 13.55
C LEU A 256 -12.80 -10.17 14.90
N CYS A 257 -13.57 -10.45 15.97
CA CYS A 257 -13.25 -9.99 17.31
C CYS A 257 -11.90 -10.53 17.79
N THR A 258 -11.67 -11.85 17.65
CA THR A 258 -10.41 -12.51 18.04
C THR A 258 -9.23 -11.96 17.22
N PHE A 259 -9.43 -11.74 15.93
CA PHE A 259 -8.36 -11.22 15.08
C PHE A 259 -8.03 -9.74 15.37
N CYS A 260 -9.02 -8.91 15.69
CA CYS A 260 -8.79 -7.55 16.16
C CYS A 260 -7.97 -7.52 17.45
N GLU A 261 -8.28 -8.40 18.41
CA GLU A 261 -7.50 -8.54 19.65
C GLU A 261 -6.08 -8.99 19.37
N HIS A 262 -5.89 -9.98 18.47
CA HIS A 262 -4.58 -10.39 18.00
C HIS A 262 -3.77 -9.22 17.44
N VAL A 263 -4.36 -8.42 16.54
CA VAL A 263 -3.70 -7.23 15.97
C VAL A 263 -3.29 -6.25 17.07
N ALA A 264 -4.17 -6.00 18.03
CA ALA A 264 -3.90 -5.10 19.15
C ALA A 264 -2.76 -5.60 20.04
N VAL A 265 -2.65 -6.93 20.27
CA VAL A 265 -1.55 -7.53 21.04
C VAL A 265 -0.21 -7.40 20.30
N GLN A 266 -0.21 -7.44 18.96
CA GLN A 266 1.03 -7.36 18.18
C GLN A 266 1.55 -5.92 18.01
N ILE A 267 0.70 -4.90 18.11
CA ILE A 267 1.06 -3.48 18.07
C ILE A 267 1.60 -3.00 19.41
#